data_d62d135b2acd25635e87b03276c6bedd
#
_entry.id   d62d135b2acd25635e87b03276c6bedd
#
_cell.length_a   1.000
_cell.length_b   1.000
_cell.length_c   1.000
_cell.angle_alpha   90.00
_cell.angle_beta   90.00
_cell.angle_gamma   90.00
#
_symmetry.space_group_name_H-M   'P 1'
#
loop_
_entity.id
_entity.type
_entity.pdbx_description
1 polymer ?
#
loop_
_entity_poly.entity_id
_entity_poly.type
_entity_poly.pdbx_seq_one_letter_code
_entity_poly.pdbx_strand_id
1 'polypeptide(L)'
;MLYRTQNPHGGDVYGAEVTFDFSSNVNPLGTPPNVLAAISHAALHVRQYPDPYCRALTAAIAAHEAVPEDFILCGAGAAELIYAYCDALRPKKAMELAPTFLEYSAAASHFGAEMVRVPLRSPEFLPDSKILDKLQEKAPDVLFLCTPNNPTGQTISRTLLQSVLDVALAQGTRVLLDECFLDFTGEK
;
A
#
# COMPACT_ATOMS: atom_id res chain seq x y z
N MET A 1 -10.17 -0.21 -28.68
CA MET A 1 -10.07 -1.13 -27.55
C MET A 1 -9.23 -0.47 -26.49
N LEU A 2 -9.83 -0.16 -25.32
CA LEU A 2 -9.18 0.58 -24.24
C LEU A 2 -8.17 -0.26 -23.43
N TYR A 3 -8.20 -1.59 -23.55
CA TYR A 3 -7.39 -2.51 -22.74
C TYR A 3 -6.57 -3.46 -23.62
N ARG A 4 -5.58 -2.93 -24.34
CA ARG A 4 -4.63 -3.75 -25.10
C ARG A 4 -3.30 -3.99 -24.39
N THR A 5 -3.07 -3.35 -23.26
CA THR A 5 -1.89 -3.59 -22.43
C THR A 5 -2.16 -4.74 -21.48
N GLN A 6 -1.17 -5.62 -21.33
CA GLN A 6 -1.22 -6.69 -20.35
C GLN A 6 -1.42 -6.07 -18.96
N ASN A 7 -2.41 -6.60 -18.20
CA ASN A 7 -2.58 -6.19 -16.81
C ASN A 7 -1.32 -6.56 -16.03
N PRO A 8 -0.63 -5.60 -15.39
CA PRO A 8 0.57 -5.89 -14.62
C PRO A 8 0.27 -6.58 -13.27
N HIS A 9 -1.01 -6.61 -12.86
CA HIS A 9 -1.46 -7.24 -11.63
C HIS A 9 -1.88 -8.69 -11.86
N GLY A 10 -1.74 -9.52 -10.83
CA GLY A 10 -2.29 -10.86 -10.79
C GLY A 10 -3.83 -10.88 -10.67
N GLY A 11 -4.41 -12.08 -10.57
CA GLY A 11 -5.85 -12.29 -10.37
C GLY A 11 -6.68 -12.33 -11.65
N ASP A 12 -6.07 -12.30 -12.83
CA ASP A 12 -6.79 -12.54 -14.09
C ASP A 12 -7.03 -14.05 -14.29
N VAL A 13 -8.08 -14.55 -13.64
CA VAL A 13 -8.52 -15.94 -13.74
C VAL A 13 -9.59 -16.15 -14.81
N TYR A 14 -9.94 -15.12 -15.59
CA TYR A 14 -11.02 -15.16 -16.56
C TYR A 14 -10.55 -15.47 -17.99
N GLY A 15 -9.27 -15.28 -18.26
CA GLY A 15 -8.70 -15.44 -19.60
C GLY A 15 -8.22 -16.85 -19.94
N ALA A 16 -8.11 -17.75 -18.97
CA ALA A 16 -7.67 -19.15 -19.12
C ALA A 16 -8.23 -20.04 -18.04
N GLU A 17 -8.20 -21.36 -18.26
CA GLU A 17 -8.51 -22.32 -17.19
C GLU A 17 -7.33 -22.37 -16.20
N VAL A 18 -7.59 -21.95 -14.96
CA VAL A 18 -6.58 -21.86 -13.89
C VAL A 18 -6.85 -22.93 -12.85
N THR A 19 -5.93 -23.86 -12.67
CA THR A 19 -6.02 -24.90 -11.62
C THR A 19 -5.57 -24.37 -10.26
N PHE A 20 -4.51 -23.54 -10.24
CA PHE A 20 -3.98 -22.90 -9.04
C PHE A 20 -3.60 -21.46 -9.37
N ASP A 21 -4.09 -20.51 -8.58
CA ASP A 21 -3.76 -19.10 -8.71
C ASP A 21 -2.80 -18.66 -7.57
N PHE A 22 -1.55 -18.36 -7.93
CA PHE A 22 -0.54 -17.78 -7.05
C PHE A 22 -0.19 -16.33 -7.43
N SER A 23 -1.00 -15.72 -8.29
CA SER A 23 -0.74 -14.37 -8.81
C SER A 23 -1.34 -13.25 -7.95
N SER A 24 -2.19 -13.59 -6.99
CA SER A 24 -2.84 -12.64 -6.10
C SER A 24 -2.87 -13.13 -4.65
N ASN A 25 -2.77 -12.18 -3.70
CA ASN A 25 -2.81 -12.48 -2.27
C ASN A 25 -4.27 -12.58 -1.79
N VAL A 26 -4.91 -13.71 -2.06
CA VAL A 26 -6.28 -14.01 -1.62
C VAL A 26 -6.24 -14.91 -0.40
N ASN A 27 -7.12 -14.66 0.58
CA ASN A 27 -7.24 -15.52 1.75
C ASN A 27 -7.70 -16.94 1.33
N PRO A 28 -6.86 -17.99 1.47
CA PRO A 28 -7.20 -19.34 1.05
C PRO A 28 -8.33 -19.95 1.87
N LEU A 29 -8.64 -19.41 3.06
CA LEU A 29 -9.75 -19.84 3.90
C LEU A 29 -11.09 -19.21 3.49
N GLY A 30 -11.07 -18.33 2.49
CA GLY A 30 -12.25 -17.61 2.00
C GLY A 30 -12.64 -16.42 2.87
N THR A 31 -13.81 -15.86 2.56
CA THR A 31 -14.36 -14.70 3.28
C THR A 31 -14.97 -15.13 4.62
N PRO A 32 -14.64 -14.48 5.73
CA PRO A 32 -15.23 -14.79 7.03
C PRO A 32 -16.77 -14.69 7.02
N PRO A 33 -17.49 -15.60 7.72
CA PRO A 33 -18.96 -15.64 7.69
C PRO A 33 -19.63 -14.33 8.13
N ASN A 34 -19.08 -13.62 9.12
CA ASN A 34 -19.58 -12.32 9.56
C ASN A 34 -19.47 -11.23 8.48
N VAL A 35 -18.41 -11.27 7.66
CA VAL A 35 -18.25 -10.36 6.53
C VAL A 35 -19.28 -10.65 5.44
N LEU A 36 -19.50 -11.95 5.12
CA LEU A 36 -20.55 -12.36 4.19
C LEU A 36 -21.94 -11.92 4.65
N ALA A 37 -22.23 -12.07 5.94
CA ALA A 37 -23.48 -11.62 6.54
C ALA A 37 -23.64 -10.09 6.43
N ALA A 38 -22.58 -9.33 6.70
CA ALA A 38 -22.59 -7.87 6.58
C ALA A 38 -22.85 -7.40 5.13
N ILE A 39 -22.19 -8.05 4.15
CA ILE A 39 -22.40 -7.76 2.71
C ILE A 39 -23.87 -8.04 2.33
N SER A 40 -24.41 -9.19 2.74
CA SER A 40 -25.79 -9.57 2.45
C SER A 40 -26.80 -8.60 3.07
N HIS A 41 -26.52 -8.11 4.29
CA HIS A 41 -27.35 -7.09 4.93
C HIS A 41 -27.25 -5.73 4.19
N ALA A 42 -26.04 -5.33 3.80
CA ALA A 42 -25.84 -4.08 3.06
C ALA A 42 -26.56 -4.06 1.71
N ALA A 43 -26.74 -5.22 1.06
CA ALA A 43 -27.49 -5.34 -0.19
C ALA A 43 -28.95 -4.85 -0.08
N LEU A 44 -29.54 -4.87 1.12
CA LEU A 44 -30.90 -4.35 1.35
C LEU A 44 -30.96 -2.81 1.25
N HIS A 45 -29.84 -2.15 1.31
CA HIS A 45 -29.71 -0.69 1.35
C HIS A 45 -29.15 -0.07 0.07
N VAL A 46 -28.95 -0.85 -1.01
CA VAL A 46 -28.35 -0.39 -2.29
C VAL A 46 -29.11 0.73 -2.99
N ARG A 47 -30.38 1.00 -2.57
CA ARG A 47 -31.16 2.15 -3.07
C ARG A 47 -30.62 3.49 -2.57
N GLN A 48 -29.83 3.48 -1.50
CA GLN A 48 -29.29 4.70 -0.88
C GLN A 48 -27.89 4.96 -1.44
N TYR A 49 -27.56 6.23 -1.64
CA TYR A 49 -26.16 6.58 -1.88
C TYR A 49 -25.34 6.21 -0.64
N PRO A 50 -24.10 5.71 -0.84
CA PRO A 50 -23.17 5.49 0.27
C PRO A 50 -22.89 6.81 1.00
N ASP A 51 -22.55 6.74 2.29
CA ASP A 51 -22.13 7.90 3.06
C ASP A 51 -20.82 8.46 2.47
N PRO A 52 -20.85 9.69 1.89
CA PRO A 52 -19.67 10.27 1.23
C PRO A 52 -18.53 10.60 2.19
N TYR A 53 -18.78 10.58 3.49
CA TYR A 53 -17.78 10.83 4.54
C TYR A 53 -17.36 9.56 5.27
N CYS A 54 -17.88 8.39 4.92
CA CYS A 54 -17.57 7.10 5.53
C CYS A 54 -17.61 7.11 7.08
N ARG A 55 -18.54 7.89 7.69
CA ARG A 55 -18.54 8.20 9.13
C ARG A 55 -18.48 6.97 10.03
N ALA A 56 -19.31 5.96 9.74
CA ALA A 56 -19.35 4.73 10.53
C ALA A 56 -18.03 3.94 10.42
N LEU A 57 -17.41 3.91 9.24
CA LEU A 57 -16.13 3.24 9.01
C LEU A 57 -14.99 4.01 9.69
N THR A 58 -14.95 5.34 9.54
CA THR A 58 -13.96 6.22 10.18
C THR A 58 -13.99 6.06 11.70
N ALA A 59 -15.18 6.11 12.32
CA ALA A 59 -15.33 5.91 13.77
C ALA A 59 -14.87 4.50 14.22
N ALA A 60 -15.17 3.46 13.44
CA ALA A 60 -14.74 2.10 13.75
C ALA A 60 -13.22 1.94 13.67
N ILE A 61 -12.57 2.51 12.64
CA ILE A 61 -11.11 2.51 12.50
C ILE A 61 -10.46 3.32 13.64
N ALA A 62 -10.98 4.51 13.94
CA ALA A 62 -10.48 5.36 15.02
C ALA A 62 -10.48 4.63 16.37
N ALA A 63 -11.57 3.91 16.66
CA ALA A 63 -11.69 3.11 17.88
C ALA A 63 -10.73 1.92 17.90
N HIS A 64 -10.51 1.27 16.74
CA HIS A 64 -9.62 0.10 16.62
C HIS A 64 -8.15 0.48 16.75
N GLU A 65 -7.74 1.56 16.06
CA GLU A 65 -6.36 2.02 16.01
C GLU A 65 -5.99 2.97 17.16
N ALA A 66 -6.97 3.35 17.99
CA ALA A 66 -6.82 4.33 19.07
C ALA A 66 -6.25 5.68 18.60
N VAL A 67 -6.71 6.16 17.44
CA VAL A 67 -6.34 7.45 16.85
C VAL A 67 -7.57 8.35 16.65
N PRO A 68 -7.41 9.69 16.62
CA PRO A 68 -8.52 10.59 16.33
C PRO A 68 -9.11 10.36 14.92
N GLU A 69 -10.42 10.54 14.76
CA GLU A 69 -11.10 10.40 13.47
C GLU A 69 -10.54 11.35 12.39
N ASP A 70 -10.07 12.53 12.77
CA ASP A 70 -9.46 13.52 11.86
C ASP A 70 -8.16 13.06 11.20
N PHE A 71 -7.55 11.96 11.70
CA PHE A 71 -6.36 11.36 11.10
C PHE A 71 -6.67 10.23 10.12
N ILE A 72 -7.97 9.96 9.86
CA ILE A 72 -8.40 8.84 9.04
C ILE A 72 -9.01 9.35 7.74
N LEU A 73 -8.51 8.82 6.63
CA LEU A 73 -9.08 8.98 5.31
C LEU A 73 -9.42 7.60 4.75
N CYS A 74 -10.70 7.36 4.46
CA CYS A 74 -11.16 6.14 3.82
C CYS A 74 -11.15 6.27 2.29
N GLY A 75 -10.79 5.19 1.60
CA GLY A 75 -10.80 5.09 0.14
C GLY A 75 -11.12 3.67 -0.34
N ALA A 76 -11.30 3.50 -1.65
CA ALA A 76 -11.57 2.21 -2.27
C ALA A 76 -10.28 1.40 -2.44
N GLY A 77 -9.67 1.03 -1.32
CA GLY A 77 -8.41 0.30 -1.25
C GLY A 77 -7.17 1.20 -1.30
N ALA A 78 -6.00 0.58 -1.06
CA ALA A 78 -4.73 1.28 -1.00
C ALA A 78 -4.38 2.02 -2.30
N ALA A 79 -4.71 1.46 -3.46
CA ALA A 79 -4.38 2.09 -4.74
C ALA A 79 -5.00 3.48 -4.89
N GLU A 80 -6.30 3.65 -4.57
CA GLU A 80 -6.94 4.97 -4.61
C GLU A 80 -6.23 5.97 -3.69
N LEU A 81 -5.90 5.56 -2.47
CA LEU A 81 -5.22 6.41 -1.50
C LEU A 81 -3.81 6.80 -1.94
N ILE A 82 -3.07 5.87 -2.56
CA ILE A 82 -1.73 6.12 -3.11
C ILE A 82 -1.80 7.17 -4.24
N TYR A 83 -2.76 7.02 -5.17
CA TYR A 83 -2.96 7.99 -6.24
C TYR A 83 -3.40 9.35 -5.70
N ALA A 84 -4.35 9.40 -4.76
CA ALA A 84 -4.80 10.63 -4.13
C ALA A 84 -3.66 11.33 -3.39
N TYR A 85 -2.81 10.56 -2.70
CA TYR A 85 -1.64 11.10 -2.02
C TYR A 85 -0.63 11.70 -3.01
N CYS A 86 -0.33 11.00 -4.10
CA CYS A 86 0.56 11.51 -5.15
C CYS A 86 -0.03 12.75 -5.85
N ASP A 87 -1.35 12.79 -6.06
CA ASP A 87 -2.03 13.95 -6.64
C ASP A 87 -1.91 15.18 -5.72
N ALA A 88 -2.13 15.00 -4.44
CA ALA A 88 -2.02 16.08 -3.45
C ALA A 88 -0.59 16.57 -3.26
N LEU A 89 0.38 15.65 -3.25
CA LEU A 89 1.79 15.97 -2.99
C LEU A 89 2.51 16.49 -4.24
N ARG A 90 2.15 16.00 -5.43
CA ARG A 90 2.83 16.29 -6.71
C ARG A 90 4.35 16.14 -6.61
N PRO A 91 4.86 14.98 -6.21
CA PRO A 91 6.27 14.78 -6.01
C PRO A 91 7.03 14.92 -7.33
N LYS A 92 8.20 15.55 -7.31
CA LYS A 92 9.14 15.60 -8.44
C LYS A 92 10.03 14.37 -8.46
N LYS A 93 10.35 13.85 -7.27
CA LYS A 93 11.17 12.67 -7.09
C LYS A 93 10.55 11.76 -6.04
N ALA A 94 10.36 10.50 -6.38
CA ALA A 94 9.87 9.48 -5.47
C ALA A 94 10.86 8.34 -5.35
N MET A 95 10.93 7.70 -4.19
CA MET A 95 11.82 6.57 -3.93
C MET A 95 11.01 5.36 -3.45
N GLU A 96 11.42 4.19 -3.87
CA GLU A 96 10.86 2.90 -3.44
C GLU A 96 11.94 1.84 -3.30
N LEU A 97 11.66 0.78 -2.52
CA LEU A 97 12.44 -0.46 -2.58
C LEU A 97 12.01 -1.27 -3.82
N ALA A 98 12.86 -2.14 -4.34
CA ALA A 98 12.53 -2.97 -5.49
C ALA A 98 13.08 -4.40 -5.31
N PRO A 99 12.23 -5.46 -5.44
CA PRO A 99 10.82 -5.40 -5.83
C PRO A 99 9.90 -4.92 -4.71
N THR A 100 8.81 -4.24 -5.09
CA THR A 100 7.72 -3.83 -4.19
C THR A 100 6.40 -3.69 -4.96
N PHE A 101 5.34 -3.22 -4.33
CA PHE A 101 4.03 -3.06 -4.95
C PHE A 101 4.07 -2.03 -6.09
N LEU A 102 3.55 -2.42 -7.24
CA LEU A 102 3.68 -1.65 -8.49
C LEU A 102 2.98 -0.28 -8.48
N GLU A 103 1.94 -0.13 -7.66
CA GLU A 103 1.15 1.10 -7.63
C GLU A 103 1.92 2.31 -7.11
N TYR A 104 2.98 2.15 -6.33
CA TYR A 104 3.79 3.28 -5.88
C TYR A 104 4.45 3.99 -7.06
N SER A 105 5.19 3.24 -7.87
CA SER A 105 5.84 3.81 -9.06
C SER A 105 4.83 4.19 -10.15
N ALA A 106 3.73 3.46 -10.29
CA ALA A 106 2.68 3.80 -11.24
C ALA A 106 2.03 5.14 -10.90
N ALA A 107 1.62 5.34 -9.66
CA ALA A 107 1.01 6.60 -9.20
C ALA A 107 2.00 7.77 -9.26
N ALA A 108 3.20 7.62 -8.70
CA ALA A 108 4.19 8.69 -8.70
C ALA A 108 4.58 9.11 -10.14
N SER A 109 4.82 8.14 -11.03
CA SER A 109 5.13 8.42 -12.44
C SER A 109 3.96 9.03 -13.20
N HIS A 110 2.71 8.65 -12.87
CA HIS A 110 1.51 9.26 -13.47
C HIS A 110 1.47 10.77 -13.23
N PHE A 111 1.91 11.21 -12.07
CA PHE A 111 2.01 12.64 -11.72
C PHE A 111 3.37 13.27 -12.04
N GLY A 112 4.21 12.57 -12.80
CA GLY A 112 5.45 13.12 -13.37
C GLY A 112 6.69 13.00 -12.49
N ALA A 113 6.66 12.21 -11.42
CA ALA A 113 7.82 12.01 -10.56
C ALA A 113 8.92 11.18 -11.23
N GLU A 114 10.17 11.56 -11.04
CA GLU A 114 11.34 10.71 -11.28
C GLU A 114 11.39 9.61 -10.21
N MET A 115 11.50 8.34 -10.64
CA MET A 115 11.54 7.21 -9.73
C MET A 115 12.98 6.79 -9.40
N VAL A 116 13.28 6.78 -8.10
CA VAL A 116 14.52 6.22 -7.56
C VAL A 116 14.21 4.84 -6.95
N ARG A 117 14.86 3.79 -7.44
CA ARG A 117 14.70 2.43 -6.94
C ARG A 117 15.91 1.98 -6.16
N VAL A 118 15.67 1.44 -4.95
CA VAL A 118 16.69 0.81 -4.13
C VAL A 118 16.52 -0.70 -4.23
N PRO A 119 17.42 -1.41 -4.92
CA PRO A 119 17.25 -2.84 -5.14
C PRO A 119 17.44 -3.64 -3.86
N LEU A 120 16.47 -4.49 -3.54
CA LEU A 120 16.59 -5.54 -2.55
C LEU A 120 17.36 -6.72 -3.15
N ARG A 121 18.21 -7.35 -2.36
CA ARG A 121 19.11 -8.39 -2.86
C ARG A 121 18.52 -9.78 -2.68
N SER A 122 18.49 -10.56 -3.79
CA SER A 122 18.22 -11.99 -3.76
C SER A 122 19.31 -12.74 -2.97
N PRO A 123 18.97 -13.86 -2.29
CA PRO A 123 17.63 -14.47 -2.25
C PRO A 123 16.70 -13.93 -1.15
N GLU A 124 17.23 -13.25 -0.14
CA GLU A 124 16.46 -12.88 1.08
C GLU A 124 15.56 -11.67 0.86
N PHE A 125 15.92 -10.75 -0.03
CA PHE A 125 15.20 -9.49 -0.30
C PHE A 125 14.92 -8.66 0.97
N LEU A 126 15.83 -8.73 1.95
CA LEU A 126 15.73 -7.97 3.20
C LEU A 126 16.12 -6.50 2.99
N PRO A 127 15.34 -5.56 3.52
CA PRO A 127 15.76 -4.16 3.62
C PRO A 127 17.02 -4.02 4.50
N ASP A 128 17.99 -3.26 4.04
CA ASP A 128 19.24 -3.00 4.76
C ASP A 128 19.53 -1.49 4.87
N SER A 129 20.62 -1.14 5.56
CA SER A 129 21.01 0.26 5.79
C SER A 129 21.32 1.05 4.52
N LYS A 130 21.47 0.43 3.37
CA LYS A 130 21.69 1.13 2.09
C LYS A 130 20.53 2.03 1.69
N ILE A 131 19.33 1.77 2.23
CA ILE A 131 18.21 2.69 2.07
C ILE A 131 18.54 4.06 2.64
N LEU A 132 19.26 4.15 3.77
CA LEU A 132 19.65 5.39 4.41
C LEU A 132 20.61 6.19 3.52
N ASP A 133 21.63 5.53 2.96
CA ASP A 133 22.59 6.17 2.06
C ASP A 133 21.89 6.75 0.82
N LYS A 134 20.97 5.95 0.23
CA LYS A 134 20.22 6.39 -0.94
C LYS A 134 19.21 7.48 -0.62
N LEU A 135 18.56 7.41 0.54
CA LEU A 135 17.64 8.44 1.01
C LEU A 135 18.37 9.77 1.18
N GLN A 136 19.54 9.77 1.82
CA GLN A 136 20.39 10.96 2.00
C GLN A 136 20.93 11.50 0.67
N GLU A 137 21.42 10.62 -0.21
CA GLU A 137 21.99 11.01 -1.52
C GLU A 137 20.93 11.63 -2.44
N LYS A 138 19.74 11.03 -2.49
CA LYS A 138 18.71 11.39 -3.47
C LYS A 138 17.71 12.42 -2.99
N ALA A 139 17.52 12.54 -1.68
CA ALA A 139 16.57 13.45 -1.02
C ALA A 139 15.22 13.53 -1.78
N PRO A 140 14.48 12.41 -1.88
CA PRO A 140 13.21 12.39 -2.61
C PRO A 140 12.15 13.19 -1.88
N ASP A 141 11.11 13.64 -2.59
CA ASP A 141 9.95 14.29 -1.97
C ASP A 141 9.09 13.27 -1.20
N VAL A 142 9.05 12.02 -1.70
CA VAL A 142 8.35 10.91 -1.05
C VAL A 142 9.15 9.61 -1.13
N LEU A 143 9.12 8.87 -0.02
CA LEU A 143 9.59 7.49 0.09
C LEU A 143 8.39 6.58 0.35
N PHE A 144 8.21 5.56 -0.51
CA PHE A 144 7.25 4.49 -0.31
C PHE A 144 7.93 3.29 0.33
N LEU A 145 7.35 2.81 1.43
CA LEU A 145 7.78 1.61 2.15
C LEU A 145 6.58 0.69 2.34
N CYS A 146 6.78 -0.60 2.18
CA CYS A 146 5.78 -1.63 2.44
C CYS A 146 6.32 -2.61 3.48
N THR A 147 5.57 -2.86 4.55
CA THR A 147 5.98 -3.77 5.62
C THR A 147 4.77 -4.47 6.25
N PRO A 148 4.60 -5.79 6.07
CA PRO A 148 5.36 -6.70 5.21
C PRO A 148 5.33 -6.32 3.73
N ASN A 149 6.47 -6.43 3.05
CA ASN A 149 6.59 -6.00 1.67
C ASN A 149 5.92 -6.98 0.69
N ASN A 150 5.14 -6.47 -0.22
CA ASN A 150 4.62 -7.22 -1.37
C ASN A 150 5.57 -7.01 -2.57
N PRO A 151 6.20 -8.05 -3.18
CA PRO A 151 5.84 -9.48 -3.04
C PRO A 151 6.76 -10.30 -2.11
N THR A 152 7.73 -9.70 -1.43
CA THR A 152 8.80 -10.46 -0.77
C THR A 152 8.39 -11.06 0.58
N GLY A 153 7.33 -10.54 1.21
CA GLY A 153 6.89 -10.92 2.56
C GLY A 153 7.80 -10.45 3.69
N GLN A 154 8.87 -9.72 3.35
CA GLN A 154 9.85 -9.27 4.34
C GLN A 154 9.37 -8.04 5.10
N THR A 155 9.70 -7.98 6.39
CA THR A 155 9.42 -6.81 7.24
C THR A 155 10.64 -5.91 7.37
N ILE A 156 10.40 -4.63 7.64
CA ILE A 156 11.45 -3.68 7.99
C ILE A 156 11.59 -3.71 9.50
N SER A 157 12.82 -3.92 10.02
CA SER A 157 13.01 -3.87 11.47
C SER A 157 12.68 -2.48 12.03
N ARG A 158 12.12 -2.43 13.23
CA ARG A 158 11.79 -1.16 13.92
C ARG A 158 12.98 -0.20 14.00
N THR A 159 14.18 -0.73 14.27
CA THR A 159 15.40 0.08 14.33
C THR A 159 15.73 0.73 12.99
N LEU A 160 15.65 -0.04 11.89
CA LEU A 160 15.89 0.49 10.55
C LEU A 160 14.80 1.49 10.15
N LEU A 161 13.53 1.17 10.41
CA LEU A 161 12.41 2.06 10.13
C LEU A 161 12.57 3.39 10.87
N GLN A 162 12.91 3.37 12.18
CA GLN A 162 13.15 4.60 12.93
C GLN A 162 14.27 5.43 12.32
N SER A 163 15.40 4.80 11.96
CA SER A 163 16.51 5.51 11.31
C SER A 163 16.10 6.14 9.97
N VAL A 164 15.26 5.45 9.20
CA VAL A 164 14.72 5.98 7.93
C VAL A 164 13.81 7.20 8.20
N LEU A 165 12.93 7.11 9.20
CA LEU A 165 12.03 8.20 9.57
C LEU A 165 12.82 9.43 10.05
N ASP A 166 13.88 9.25 10.86
CA ASP A 166 14.72 10.31 11.35
C ASP A 166 15.44 11.05 10.19
N VAL A 167 16.00 10.29 9.25
CA VAL A 167 16.63 10.86 8.03
C VAL A 167 15.60 11.57 7.16
N ALA A 168 14.45 10.93 6.92
CA ALA A 168 13.39 11.52 6.11
C ALA A 168 12.89 12.84 6.70
N LEU A 169 12.65 12.87 8.02
CA LEU A 169 12.24 14.08 8.73
C LEU A 169 13.28 15.20 8.61
N ALA A 170 14.55 14.87 8.79
CA ALA A 170 15.64 15.85 8.76
C ALA A 170 15.78 16.57 7.40
N GLN A 171 15.42 15.88 6.31
CA GLN A 171 15.53 16.43 4.94
C GLN A 171 14.19 16.82 4.30
N GLY A 172 13.07 16.65 5.04
CA GLY A 172 11.73 17.01 4.56
C GLY A 172 11.10 15.98 3.58
N THR A 173 11.63 14.77 3.50
CA THR A 173 11.04 13.67 2.73
C THR A 173 9.77 13.17 3.43
N ARG A 174 8.67 13.05 2.70
CA ARG A 174 7.46 12.39 3.18
C ARG A 174 7.62 10.88 3.10
N VAL A 175 7.11 10.16 4.09
CA VAL A 175 7.10 8.69 4.08
C VAL A 175 5.65 8.21 4.01
N LEU A 176 5.34 7.40 3.00
CA LEU A 176 4.13 6.60 2.93
C LEU A 176 4.51 5.17 3.32
N LEU A 177 4.06 4.75 4.51
CA LEU A 177 4.25 3.40 5.02
C LEU A 177 2.97 2.59 4.75
N ASP A 178 3.10 1.56 3.92
CA ASP A 178 2.01 0.64 3.60
C ASP A 178 2.10 -0.59 4.51
N GLU A 179 1.11 -0.75 5.38
CA GLU A 179 1.02 -1.80 6.37
C GLU A 179 -0.14 -2.77 6.10
N CYS A 180 -0.60 -2.86 4.84
CA CYS A 180 -1.78 -3.66 4.50
C CYS A 180 -1.68 -5.16 4.87
N PHE A 181 -0.47 -5.65 5.11
CA PHE A 181 -0.22 -7.03 5.56
C PHE A 181 0.26 -7.16 7.01
N LEU A 182 0.32 -6.07 7.77
CA LEU A 182 0.88 -6.06 9.13
C LEU A 182 0.11 -6.98 10.08
N ASP A 183 -1.21 -7.01 9.99
CA ASP A 183 -2.06 -7.85 10.83
C ASP A 183 -1.76 -9.35 10.74
N PHE A 184 -1.14 -9.80 9.64
CA PHE A 184 -0.73 -11.20 9.46
C PHE A 184 0.53 -11.57 10.23
N THR A 185 1.29 -10.61 10.74
CA THR A 185 2.54 -10.86 11.49
C THR A 185 2.30 -11.08 12.99
N GLY A 186 1.16 -10.67 13.51
CA GLY A 186 0.88 -10.61 14.95
C GLY A 186 1.61 -9.47 15.67
N GLU A 187 2.33 -8.62 14.93
CA GLU A 187 2.92 -7.38 15.45
C GLU A 187 1.86 -6.26 15.48
N LYS A 188 1.92 -5.41 16.50
CA LYS A 188 1.10 -4.20 16.63
C LYS A 188 1.99 -3.02 16.96
#